data_001c5f063e2a04a80ccb21d70ca1d0f1
#
_entry.id   001c5f063e2a04a80ccb21d70ca1d0f1
#
_cell.length_a   1.000
_cell.length_b   1.000
_cell.length_c   1.000
_cell.angle_alpha   90.00
_cell.angle_beta   90.00
_cell.angle_gamma   90.00
#
_symmetry.space_group_name_H-M   'P 1'
#
loop_
_entity.id
_entity.type
_entity.pdbx_description
1 polymer ?
#
loop_
_entity_poly.entity_id
_entity_poly.type
_entity_poly.pdbx_seq_one_letter_code
_entity_poly.pdbx_strand_id
1 'polypeptide(L)'
;MRPGGHLSFVGVPHGVSLDMDRMFFAEVHMFGGPAAVRKYLPTMIDLIYRSEINPGAVFDLVLPLEQAAEGYAAMDERRATKVMLTV
;
A
#
# COMPACT_ATOMS: atom_id res chain seq x y z
N MET A 1 7.17 -19.98 -3.36
CA MET A 1 6.77 -19.91 -1.93
C MET A 1 7.01 -21.28 -1.31
N ARG A 2 7.51 -21.35 -0.09
CA ARG A 2 7.70 -22.62 0.63
C ARG A 2 6.34 -23.22 1.03
N PRO A 3 6.20 -24.54 1.17
CA PRO A 3 5.01 -25.15 1.73
C PRO A 3 4.67 -24.59 3.13
N GLY A 4 3.38 -24.46 3.42
CA GLY A 4 2.88 -23.81 4.65
C GLY A 4 3.07 -22.29 4.69
N GLY A 5 3.45 -21.67 3.58
CA GLY A 5 3.68 -20.21 3.50
C GLY A 5 2.39 -19.40 3.48
N HIS A 6 2.50 -18.13 3.86
CA HIS A 6 1.41 -17.18 3.84
C HIS A 6 1.60 -16.15 2.71
N LEU A 7 0.54 -15.91 1.93
CA LEU A 7 0.46 -14.87 0.91
C LEU A 7 -0.59 -13.86 1.34
N SER A 8 -0.23 -12.60 1.37
CA SER A 8 -1.21 -11.52 1.57
C SER A 8 -1.16 -10.52 0.42
N PHE A 9 -2.31 -9.96 0.09
CA PHE A 9 -2.43 -8.93 -0.93
C PHE A 9 -3.40 -7.84 -0.52
N VAL A 10 -3.17 -6.63 -1.01
CA VAL A 10 -4.04 -5.47 -0.83
C VAL A 10 -4.35 -4.88 -2.20
N GLY A 11 -5.60 -4.56 -2.43
CA GLY A 11 -6.10 -4.08 -3.71
C GLY A 11 -6.72 -5.19 -4.56
N VAL A 12 -7.34 -4.79 -5.67
CA VAL A 12 -8.02 -5.73 -6.56
C VAL A 12 -7.02 -6.37 -7.51
N PRO A 13 -6.83 -7.69 -7.49
CA PRO A 13 -5.97 -8.37 -8.44
C PRO A 13 -6.69 -8.48 -9.79
N HIS A 14 -6.20 -7.74 -10.78
CA HIS A 14 -6.70 -7.82 -12.15
C HIS A 14 -5.85 -8.80 -12.99
N GLY A 15 -6.52 -9.67 -13.76
CA GLY A 15 -5.86 -10.59 -14.69
C GLY A 15 -4.96 -11.63 -14.01
N VAL A 16 -5.18 -11.92 -12.73
CA VAL A 16 -4.42 -12.92 -11.99
C VAL A 16 -5.10 -14.28 -12.10
N SER A 17 -4.33 -15.29 -12.48
CA SER A 17 -4.73 -16.70 -12.42
C SER A 17 -3.90 -17.40 -11.34
N LEU A 18 -4.55 -18.22 -10.54
CA LEU A 18 -3.93 -18.98 -9.46
C LEU A 18 -4.05 -20.47 -9.76
N ASP A 19 -2.93 -21.18 -9.62
CA ASP A 19 -2.88 -22.64 -9.64
C ASP A 19 -3.35 -23.17 -8.29
N MET A 20 -4.66 -23.41 -8.18
CA MET A 20 -5.29 -23.82 -6.93
C MET A 20 -4.83 -25.21 -6.47
N ASP A 21 -4.56 -26.13 -7.39
CA ASP A 21 -4.07 -27.47 -7.05
C ASP A 21 -2.68 -27.37 -6.38
N ARG A 22 -1.81 -26.60 -7.00
CA ARG A 22 -0.47 -26.36 -6.44
C ARG A 22 -0.52 -25.67 -5.09
N MET A 23 -1.42 -24.72 -4.92
CA MET A 23 -1.59 -24.01 -3.64
C MET A 23 -2.14 -24.94 -2.56
N PHE A 24 -3.09 -25.80 -2.91
CA PHE A 24 -3.68 -26.78 -2.00
C PHE A 24 -2.62 -27.77 -1.48
N PHE A 25 -1.88 -28.43 -2.39
CA PHE A 25 -0.85 -29.41 -2.01
C PHE A 25 0.36 -28.77 -1.31
N ALA A 26 0.59 -27.49 -1.51
CA ALA A 26 1.63 -26.75 -0.80
C ALA A 26 1.14 -26.11 0.50
N GLU A 27 -0.11 -26.35 0.91
CA GLU A 27 -0.70 -25.77 2.14
C GLU A 27 -0.53 -24.25 2.20
N VAL A 28 -0.73 -23.55 1.09
CA VAL A 28 -0.58 -22.10 1.03
C VAL A 28 -1.80 -21.40 1.65
N HIS A 29 -1.54 -20.59 2.66
CA HIS A 29 -2.55 -19.72 3.25
C HIS A 29 -2.60 -18.39 2.50
N MET A 30 -3.79 -18.01 2.01
CA MET A 30 -3.98 -16.76 1.29
C MET A 30 -4.96 -15.85 2.01
N PHE A 31 -4.55 -14.60 2.18
CA PHE A 31 -5.34 -13.54 2.80
C PHE A 31 -5.29 -12.28 1.95
N GLY A 32 -6.38 -11.56 1.88
CA GLY A 32 -6.36 -10.30 1.17
C GLY A 32 -7.71 -9.60 1.16
N GLY A 33 -7.71 -8.42 0.57
CA GLY A 33 -8.91 -7.61 0.47
C GLY A 33 -8.58 -6.13 0.30
N PRO A 34 -9.61 -5.27 0.35
CA PRO A 34 -9.40 -3.84 0.34
C PRO A 34 -8.67 -3.38 1.60
N ALA A 35 -7.89 -2.30 1.48
CA ALA A 35 -7.25 -1.68 2.63
C ALA A 35 -8.31 -1.13 3.59
N ALA A 36 -8.45 -1.74 4.75
CA ALA A 36 -9.40 -1.32 5.79
C ALA A 36 -8.84 -0.13 6.59
N VAL A 37 -8.58 1.00 5.90
CA VAL A 37 -7.88 2.18 6.45
C VAL A 37 -8.51 2.64 7.76
N ARG A 38 -9.84 2.82 7.78
CA ARG A 38 -10.54 3.32 8.97
C ARG A 38 -10.34 2.42 10.20
N LYS A 39 -10.23 1.11 10.00
CA LYS A 39 -9.99 0.14 11.07
C LYS A 39 -8.61 0.31 11.70
N TYR A 40 -7.60 0.54 10.88
CA TYR A 40 -6.20 0.59 11.32
C TYR A 40 -5.69 2.00 11.65
N LEU A 41 -6.42 3.05 11.21
CA LEU A 41 -5.99 4.43 11.37
C LEU A 41 -5.68 4.82 12.82
N PRO A 42 -6.50 4.47 13.84
CA PRO A 42 -6.17 4.78 15.23
C PRO A 42 -4.84 4.19 15.68
N THR A 43 -4.60 2.92 15.35
CA THR A 43 -3.34 2.24 15.68
C THR A 43 -2.15 2.89 14.97
N MET A 44 -2.31 3.24 13.68
CA MET A 44 -1.25 3.89 12.91
C MET A 44 -0.90 5.27 13.48
N ILE A 45 -1.90 6.05 13.86
CA ILE A 45 -1.69 7.38 14.49
C ILE A 45 -0.92 7.23 15.79
N ASP A 46 -1.26 6.26 16.62
CA ASP A 46 -0.56 5.98 17.87
C ASP A 46 0.91 5.57 17.63
N LEU A 47 1.17 4.73 16.64
CA LEU A 47 2.53 4.34 16.25
C LEU A 47 3.36 5.53 15.75
N ILE A 48 2.74 6.44 14.98
CA ILE A 48 3.37 7.69 14.52
C ILE A 48 3.69 8.58 15.72
N TYR A 49 2.73 8.75 16.63
CA TYR A 49 2.89 9.59 17.81
C TYR A 49 4.03 9.09 18.71
N ARG A 50 4.19 7.78 18.83
CA ARG A 50 5.30 7.17 19.57
C ARG A 50 6.60 7.08 18.78
N SER A 51 6.64 7.61 17.57
CA SER A 51 7.80 7.56 16.65
C SER A 51 8.28 6.15 16.33
N GLU A 52 7.39 5.16 16.39
CA GLU A 52 7.69 3.77 16.03
C GLU A 52 7.65 3.56 14.50
N ILE A 53 6.90 4.40 13.79
CA ILE A 53 6.86 4.44 12.32
C ILE A 53 6.94 5.88 11.82
N ASN A 54 7.54 6.06 10.65
CA ASN A 54 7.60 7.35 9.96
C ASN A 54 7.04 7.24 8.53
N PRO A 55 5.71 7.26 8.34
CA PRO A 55 5.13 7.20 7.00
C PRO A 55 5.38 8.47 6.19
N GLY A 56 5.74 9.58 6.82
CA GLY A 56 6.09 10.82 6.14
C GLY A 56 7.31 10.70 5.24
N ALA A 57 8.16 9.71 5.46
CA ALA A 57 9.35 9.47 4.63
C ALA A 57 9.04 9.12 3.17
N VAL A 58 7.78 8.76 2.83
CA VAL A 58 7.40 8.47 1.44
C VAL A 58 7.11 9.73 0.63
N PHE A 59 6.91 10.88 1.27
CA PHE A 59 6.64 12.15 0.59
C PHE A 59 7.95 12.79 0.17
N ASP A 60 8.22 12.78 -1.12
CA ASP A 60 9.44 13.32 -1.73
C ASP A 60 9.19 14.56 -2.61
N LEU A 61 7.93 14.98 -2.71
CA LEU A 61 7.53 16.21 -3.39
C LEU A 61 6.40 16.91 -2.61
N VAL A 62 6.54 18.21 -2.37
CA VAL A 62 5.52 19.03 -1.72
C VAL A 62 5.08 20.12 -2.69
N LEU A 63 3.79 20.24 -2.92
CA LEU A 63 3.19 21.21 -3.83
C LEU A 63 1.97 21.89 -3.17
N PRO A 64 1.65 23.12 -3.56
CA PRO A 64 0.38 23.73 -3.17
C PRO A 64 -0.80 23.01 -3.84
N LEU A 65 -1.97 23.07 -3.23
CA LEU A 65 -3.18 22.36 -3.72
C LEU A 65 -3.53 22.74 -5.19
N GLU A 66 -3.28 23.98 -5.58
CA GLU A 66 -3.52 24.45 -6.97
C GLU A 66 -2.70 23.68 -8.01
N GLN A 67 -1.59 23.06 -7.58
CA GLN A 67 -0.73 22.26 -8.44
C GLN A 67 -1.01 20.75 -8.33
N ALA A 68 -2.17 20.33 -7.86
CA ALA A 68 -2.52 18.92 -7.71
C ALA A 68 -2.36 18.12 -9.02
N ALA A 69 -2.71 18.73 -10.18
CA ALA A 69 -2.53 18.10 -11.49
C ALA A 69 -1.05 17.76 -11.77
N GLU A 70 -0.13 18.66 -11.43
CA GLU A 70 1.32 18.42 -11.54
C GLU A 70 1.76 17.31 -10.57
N GLY A 71 1.20 17.28 -9.37
CA GLY A 71 1.47 16.22 -8.41
C GLY A 71 1.10 14.83 -8.96
N TYR A 72 -0.04 14.70 -9.60
CA TYR A 72 -0.44 13.45 -10.24
C TYR A 72 0.47 13.09 -11.41
N ALA A 73 0.81 14.06 -12.26
CA ALA A 73 1.74 13.86 -13.39
C ALA A 73 3.11 13.39 -12.90
N ALA A 74 3.64 14.00 -11.83
CA ALA A 74 4.92 13.63 -11.26
C ALA A 74 4.95 12.19 -10.73
N MET A 75 3.84 11.71 -10.14
CA MET A 75 3.73 10.32 -9.69
C MET A 75 3.57 9.35 -10.86
N ASP A 76 2.79 9.69 -11.88
CA ASP A 76 2.58 8.87 -13.07
C ASP A 76 3.87 8.70 -13.88
N GLU A 77 4.64 9.76 -14.03
CA GLU A 77 5.94 9.78 -14.69
C GLU A 77 7.08 9.23 -13.82
N ARG A 78 6.80 8.83 -12.59
CA ARG A 78 7.76 8.32 -11.60
C ARG A 78 8.86 9.32 -11.24
N ARG A 79 8.58 10.62 -11.33
CA ARG A 79 9.46 11.70 -10.84
C ARG A 79 9.32 11.91 -9.33
N ALA A 80 8.17 11.50 -8.78
CA ALA A 80 7.92 11.48 -7.34
C ALA A 80 7.30 10.15 -6.92
N THR A 81 7.62 9.70 -5.72
CA THR A 81 7.01 8.51 -5.11
C THR A 81 5.63 8.85 -4.55
N LYS A 82 5.56 9.95 -3.81
CA LYS A 82 4.33 10.42 -3.18
C LYS A 82 4.35 11.94 -3.01
N VAL A 83 3.28 12.58 -3.42
CA VAL A 83 3.15 14.04 -3.31
C VAL A 83 2.34 14.42 -2.07
N MET A 84 2.84 15.39 -1.33
CA MET A 84 2.10 16.11 -0.27
C MET A 84 1.52 17.38 -0.88
N LEU A 85 0.22 17.59 -0.72
CA LEU A 85 -0.42 18.86 -1.08
C LEU A 85 -0.64 19.69 0.18
N THR A 86 -0.28 20.96 0.09
CA THR A 86 -0.50 21.96 1.16
C THR A 86 -1.66 22.89 0.80
N VAL A 87 -2.43 23.30 1.77
CA VAL A 87 -3.53 24.27 1.65
C VAL A 87 -3.15 25.61 2.30
#